data_eb8a3f078e67843991b1c3ba570e522e
#
_entry.id   eb8a3f078e67843991b1c3ba570e522e
#
_cell.length_a   1.000
_cell.length_b   1.000
_cell.length_c   1.000
_cell.angle_alpha   90.00
_cell.angle_beta   90.00
_cell.angle_gamma   90.00
#
_symmetry.space_group_name_H-M   'P 1'
#
loop_
_entity.id
_entity.type
_entity.pdbx_description
1 polymer ?
#
loop_
_entity_poly.entity_id
_entity_poly.type
_entity_poly.pdbx_seq_one_letter_code
_entity_poly.pdbx_strand_id
1 'polypeptide(L)'
;MNGYGRCAVAIGRTAAFATLAEALSAPSPGLVNRFDNGSHSDMNIYTFAASSALLTQFFIEAAGLGLSRRTDEHGKHSSELFNDMFMNLNRIGRAAEQEMWELVGVNTHKGTIYLLLLLCCAAGFLFEGNKTVDVQAVCRLAADIAAPQIERELSESRCLKYQELSTGLRAYIVFGFKGIRGEVLSEFRLCRKVGIPAINESLGNGSAFNDALVHCLIRLMSENEDTTLLNRSFEADNINLVQTWSRGILSAGSVFTDEGRKKINDFQKEMADRRLSPGGSADLVSGSLFLYLLDYINKGGGTLGELLAR
;
A
#
# COMPACT_ATOMS: atom_id res chain seq x y z
N MET A 1 -11.99 -1.29 -27.33
CA MET A 1 -11.16 -0.42 -26.45
C MET A 1 -9.93 -0.02 -27.23
N ASN A 2 -9.60 1.27 -27.28
CA ASN A 2 -8.33 1.78 -27.81
C ASN A 2 -7.13 1.36 -26.93
N GLY A 3 -5.89 1.58 -27.39
CA GLY A 3 -4.69 1.18 -26.64
C GLY A 3 -4.61 1.78 -25.22
N TYR A 4 -5.05 3.03 -25.04
CA TYR A 4 -5.09 3.73 -23.76
C TYR A 4 -6.06 3.06 -22.76
N GLY A 5 -7.26 2.69 -23.20
CA GLY A 5 -8.22 2.00 -22.34
C GLY A 5 -7.71 0.62 -21.88
N ARG A 6 -6.97 -0.09 -22.72
CA ARG A 6 -6.34 -1.37 -22.33
C ARG A 6 -5.24 -1.19 -21.28
N CYS A 7 -4.46 -0.12 -21.38
CA CYS A 7 -3.42 0.21 -20.40
C CYS A 7 -4.02 0.53 -19.02
N ALA A 8 -5.02 1.42 -18.95
CA ALA A 8 -5.69 1.74 -17.69
C ALA A 8 -6.24 0.48 -17.00
N VAL A 9 -6.88 -0.40 -17.78
CA VAL A 9 -7.40 -1.68 -17.27
C VAL A 9 -6.27 -2.57 -16.75
N ALA A 10 -5.13 -2.66 -17.44
CA ALA A 10 -4.00 -3.46 -16.98
C ALA A 10 -3.44 -2.92 -15.64
N ILE A 11 -3.20 -1.62 -15.55
CA ILE A 11 -2.72 -0.96 -14.33
C ILE A 11 -3.69 -1.20 -13.17
N GLY A 12 -4.99 -0.92 -13.37
CA GLY A 12 -5.98 -1.04 -12.31
C GLY A 12 -6.18 -2.49 -11.83
N ARG A 13 -6.14 -3.47 -12.74
CA ARG A 13 -6.19 -4.91 -12.38
C ARG A 13 -4.95 -5.35 -11.61
N THR A 14 -3.78 -4.84 -11.95
CA THR A 14 -2.54 -5.12 -11.21
C THR A 14 -2.63 -4.57 -9.79
N ALA A 15 -3.18 -3.37 -9.60
CA ALA A 15 -3.41 -2.78 -8.28
C ALA A 15 -4.43 -3.59 -7.46
N ALA A 16 -5.56 -3.98 -8.06
CA ALA A 16 -6.56 -4.81 -7.40
C ALA A 16 -6.02 -6.19 -7.01
N PHE A 17 -5.20 -6.80 -7.89
CA PHE A 17 -4.53 -8.05 -7.56
C PHE A 17 -3.56 -7.88 -6.39
N ALA A 18 -2.75 -6.82 -6.37
CA ALA A 18 -1.82 -6.56 -5.28
C ALA A 18 -2.54 -6.40 -3.93
N THR A 19 -3.69 -5.71 -3.92
CA THR A 19 -4.56 -5.54 -2.75
C THR A 19 -5.10 -6.88 -2.25
N LEU A 20 -5.60 -7.72 -3.15
CA LEU A 20 -6.14 -9.05 -2.78
C LEU A 20 -5.04 -10.02 -2.35
N ALA A 21 -3.89 -10.01 -3.02
CA ALA A 21 -2.78 -10.90 -2.71
C ALA A 21 -2.18 -10.62 -1.34
N GLU A 22 -2.12 -9.36 -0.93
CA GLU A 22 -1.74 -8.95 0.43
C GLU A 22 -2.68 -9.61 1.45
N ALA A 23 -4.00 -9.42 1.32
CA ALA A 23 -4.99 -9.96 2.25
C ALA A 23 -5.01 -11.50 2.29
N LEU A 24 -4.66 -12.18 1.19
CA LEU A 24 -4.56 -13.64 1.14
C LEU A 24 -3.26 -14.18 1.74
N SER A 25 -2.23 -13.35 1.95
CA SER A 25 -0.95 -13.82 2.46
C SER A 25 -1.04 -14.26 3.92
N ALA A 26 -0.37 -15.37 4.24
CA ALA A 26 -0.39 -15.93 5.60
C ALA A 26 0.90 -16.70 5.91
N PRO A 27 1.36 -16.63 7.17
CA PRO A 27 0.81 -15.90 8.32
C PRO A 27 1.04 -14.37 8.21
N SER A 28 0.06 -13.58 8.67
CA SER A 28 0.11 -12.10 8.66
C SER A 28 -0.20 -11.57 10.05
N PRO A 29 0.81 -11.33 10.89
CA PRO A 29 0.62 -10.98 12.31
C PRO A 29 -0.31 -9.78 12.51
N GLY A 30 -1.43 -10.00 13.19
CA GLY A 30 -2.43 -8.98 13.51
C GLY A 30 -3.39 -8.59 12.38
N LEU A 31 -3.18 -9.08 11.16
CA LEU A 31 -3.98 -8.77 9.98
C LEU A 31 -4.95 -9.90 9.63
N VAL A 32 -6.04 -9.54 8.95
CA VAL A 32 -6.90 -10.52 8.29
C VAL A 32 -6.09 -11.26 7.23
N ASN A 33 -6.26 -12.56 7.17
CA ASN A 33 -5.63 -13.40 6.17
C ASN A 33 -6.55 -14.57 5.77
N ARG A 34 -6.10 -15.44 4.88
CA ARG A 34 -6.91 -16.56 4.39
C ARG A 34 -7.30 -17.61 5.45
N PHE A 35 -6.69 -17.60 6.63
CA PHE A 35 -6.92 -18.58 7.69
C PHE A 35 -7.63 -18.00 8.92
N ASP A 36 -7.43 -16.72 9.22
CA ASP A 36 -8.00 -16.07 10.39
C ASP A 36 -8.22 -14.56 10.16
N ASN A 37 -8.90 -13.93 11.10
CA ASN A 37 -9.23 -12.51 11.06
C ASN A 37 -8.20 -11.63 11.80
N GLY A 38 -7.08 -12.20 12.25
CA GLY A 38 -6.07 -11.45 13.01
C GLY A 38 -6.67 -10.77 14.25
N SER A 39 -6.46 -9.48 14.36
CA SER A 39 -6.95 -8.65 15.46
C SER A 39 -8.34 -8.04 15.22
N HIS A 40 -9.08 -8.50 14.20
CA HIS A 40 -10.34 -7.91 13.77
C HIS A 40 -11.56 -8.77 14.09
N SER A 41 -12.64 -8.13 14.56
CA SER A 41 -13.96 -8.74 14.76
C SER A 41 -15.01 -8.26 13.76
N ASP A 42 -14.69 -7.23 13.00
CA ASP A 42 -15.57 -6.49 12.09
C ASP A 42 -15.30 -6.76 10.60
N MET A 43 -14.20 -7.47 10.30
CA MET A 43 -13.81 -7.79 8.92
C MET A 43 -13.17 -9.18 8.82
N ASN A 44 -13.23 -9.77 7.64
CA ASN A 44 -12.71 -11.11 7.32
C ASN A 44 -12.25 -11.17 5.86
N ILE A 45 -11.70 -12.31 5.44
CA ILE A 45 -11.16 -12.45 4.07
C ILE A 45 -12.21 -12.20 2.97
N TYR A 46 -13.49 -12.47 3.20
CA TYR A 46 -14.52 -12.21 2.21
C TYR A 46 -14.82 -10.70 2.09
N THR A 47 -14.77 -9.94 3.20
CA THR A 47 -14.90 -8.48 3.14
C THR A 47 -13.72 -7.86 2.38
N PHE A 48 -12.50 -8.40 2.53
CA PHE A 48 -11.34 -7.97 1.76
C PHE A 48 -11.45 -8.34 0.27
N ALA A 49 -11.93 -9.54 -0.05
CA ALA A 49 -12.16 -9.96 -1.43
C ALA A 49 -13.22 -9.09 -2.13
N ALA A 50 -14.35 -8.81 -1.46
CA ALA A 50 -15.39 -7.93 -1.98
C ALA A 50 -14.86 -6.50 -2.20
N SER A 51 -14.10 -5.96 -1.25
CA SER A 51 -13.47 -4.64 -1.36
C SER A 51 -12.48 -4.59 -2.51
N SER A 52 -11.60 -5.58 -2.67
CA SER A 52 -10.62 -5.61 -3.76
C SER A 52 -11.29 -5.68 -5.12
N ALA A 53 -12.38 -6.43 -5.24
CA ALA A 53 -13.18 -6.48 -6.48
C ALA A 53 -13.80 -5.12 -6.80
N LEU A 54 -14.41 -4.46 -5.82
CA LEU A 54 -14.99 -3.12 -5.95
C LEU A 54 -13.92 -2.08 -6.33
N LEU A 55 -12.76 -2.09 -5.68
CA LEU A 55 -11.71 -1.12 -5.89
C LEU A 55 -11.11 -1.16 -7.30
N THR A 56 -11.27 -2.26 -8.03
CA THR A 56 -10.73 -2.42 -9.38
C THR A 56 -11.14 -1.28 -10.31
N GLN A 57 -12.41 -0.86 -10.29
CA GLN A 57 -12.91 0.23 -11.14
C GLN A 57 -12.26 1.57 -10.81
N PHE A 58 -12.04 1.88 -9.54
CA PHE A 58 -11.44 3.14 -9.09
C PHE A 58 -9.94 3.21 -9.43
N PHE A 59 -9.23 2.09 -9.36
CA PHE A 59 -7.85 2.02 -9.81
C PHE A 59 -7.73 2.19 -11.32
N ILE A 60 -8.68 1.65 -12.11
CA ILE A 60 -8.76 1.88 -13.56
C ILE A 60 -9.07 3.36 -13.86
N GLU A 61 -10.00 3.98 -13.12
CA GLU A 61 -10.34 5.41 -13.27
C GLU A 61 -9.12 6.30 -12.97
N ALA A 62 -8.38 6.01 -11.90
CA ALA A 62 -7.16 6.75 -11.55
C ALA A 62 -6.07 6.62 -12.62
N ALA A 63 -5.83 5.42 -13.15
CA ALA A 63 -4.90 5.21 -14.25
C ALA A 63 -5.36 5.95 -15.53
N GLY A 64 -6.66 5.94 -15.81
CA GLY A 64 -7.29 6.68 -16.92
C GLY A 64 -7.13 8.19 -16.78
N LEU A 65 -7.25 8.72 -15.56
CA LEU A 65 -6.98 10.13 -15.25
C LEU A 65 -5.54 10.50 -15.64
N GLY A 66 -4.55 9.72 -15.22
CA GLY A 66 -3.15 9.93 -15.58
C GLY A 66 -2.94 9.93 -17.09
N LEU A 67 -3.46 8.92 -17.79
CA LEU A 67 -3.37 8.80 -19.25
C LEU A 67 -4.00 10.00 -19.98
N SER A 68 -5.11 10.55 -19.49
CA SER A 68 -5.80 11.69 -20.12
C SER A 68 -5.04 13.01 -19.98
N ARG A 69 -4.24 13.16 -18.91
CA ARG A 69 -3.49 14.40 -18.61
C ARG A 69 -2.12 14.47 -19.28
N ARG A 70 -1.68 13.39 -19.88
CA ARG A 70 -0.40 13.33 -20.60
C ARG A 70 -0.34 14.21 -21.85
N THR A 71 -1.47 14.49 -22.49
CA THR A 71 -1.56 15.16 -23.79
C THR A 71 -1.52 16.68 -23.74
N ASP A 72 -1.39 17.29 -22.54
CA ASP A 72 -1.28 18.73 -22.44
C ASP A 72 0.08 19.19 -22.98
N GLU A 73 0.05 19.88 -24.14
CA GLU A 73 1.15 20.13 -25.11
C GLU A 73 2.32 20.97 -24.60
N HIS A 74 2.41 21.35 -23.33
CA HIS A 74 3.35 22.37 -22.88
C HIS A 74 4.55 21.89 -22.07
N GLY A 75 4.84 20.60 -21.97
CA GLY A 75 6.12 20.06 -21.49
C GLY A 75 6.60 20.49 -20.08
N LYS A 76 5.88 21.40 -19.43
CA LYS A 76 6.07 21.80 -18.03
C LYS A 76 4.86 21.34 -17.22
N HIS A 77 5.07 20.38 -16.34
CA HIS A 77 4.07 20.01 -15.36
C HIS A 77 3.81 21.21 -14.45
N SER A 78 2.70 21.92 -14.68
CA SER A 78 2.35 23.07 -13.85
C SER A 78 1.83 22.60 -12.49
N SER A 79 2.06 23.39 -11.46
CA SER A 79 1.47 23.14 -10.12
C SER A 79 -0.06 23.06 -10.17
N GLU A 80 -0.69 23.73 -11.13
CA GLU A 80 -2.13 23.68 -11.38
C GLU A 80 -2.59 22.32 -11.89
N LEU A 81 -1.82 21.69 -12.81
CA LEU A 81 -2.10 20.34 -13.31
C LEU A 81 -2.06 19.32 -12.17
N PHE A 82 -1.02 19.34 -11.34
CA PHE A 82 -0.88 18.41 -10.22
C PHE A 82 -1.97 18.62 -9.17
N ASN A 83 -2.31 19.87 -8.88
CA ASN A 83 -3.44 20.17 -7.99
C ASN A 83 -4.77 19.64 -8.55
N ASP A 84 -5.06 19.83 -9.85
CA ASP A 84 -6.26 19.28 -10.49
C ASP A 84 -6.26 17.74 -10.45
N MET A 85 -5.13 17.09 -10.74
CA MET A 85 -5.00 15.64 -10.63
C MET A 85 -5.28 15.16 -9.20
N PHE A 86 -4.68 15.82 -8.20
CA PHE A 86 -4.91 15.47 -6.79
C PHE A 86 -6.37 15.63 -6.37
N MET A 87 -7.02 16.73 -6.77
CA MET A 87 -8.44 16.96 -6.46
C MET A 87 -9.35 15.89 -7.08
N ASN A 88 -9.06 15.47 -8.32
CA ASN A 88 -9.78 14.38 -8.96
C ASN A 88 -9.53 13.04 -8.26
N LEU A 89 -8.29 12.71 -7.90
CA LEU A 89 -7.95 11.52 -7.12
C LEU A 89 -8.67 11.49 -5.76
N ASN A 90 -8.77 12.63 -5.10
CA ASN A 90 -9.52 12.77 -3.84
C ASN A 90 -11.02 12.46 -4.01
N ARG A 91 -11.62 12.94 -5.13
CA ARG A 91 -13.01 12.62 -5.49
C ARG A 91 -13.18 11.12 -5.72
N ILE A 92 -12.29 10.50 -6.50
CA ILE A 92 -12.28 9.06 -6.77
C ILE A 92 -12.13 8.28 -5.45
N GLY A 93 -11.20 8.66 -4.59
CA GLY A 93 -10.95 8.00 -3.30
C GLY A 93 -12.15 8.06 -2.36
N ARG A 94 -12.82 9.23 -2.27
CA ARG A 94 -14.04 9.38 -1.46
C ARG A 94 -15.19 8.51 -2.00
N ALA A 95 -15.36 8.45 -3.31
CA ALA A 95 -16.36 7.57 -3.91
C ALA A 95 -16.06 6.10 -3.62
N ALA A 96 -14.78 5.69 -3.71
CA ALA A 96 -14.36 4.33 -3.38
C ALA A 96 -14.62 3.98 -1.90
N GLU A 97 -14.31 4.89 -0.96
CA GLU A 97 -14.60 4.69 0.46
C GLU A 97 -16.11 4.61 0.72
N GLN A 98 -16.91 5.45 0.07
CA GLN A 98 -18.37 5.45 0.23
C GLN A 98 -18.98 4.14 -0.30
N GLU A 99 -18.64 3.72 -1.53
CA GLU A 99 -19.15 2.47 -2.10
C GLU A 99 -18.71 1.26 -1.27
N MET A 100 -17.52 1.31 -0.68
CA MET A 100 -17.06 0.26 0.22
C MET A 100 -17.92 0.16 1.48
N TRP A 101 -18.29 1.29 2.10
CA TRP A 101 -19.24 1.30 3.21
C TRP A 101 -20.61 0.76 2.84
N GLU A 102 -21.11 1.13 1.66
CA GLU A 102 -22.44 0.68 1.17
C GLU A 102 -22.46 -0.81 0.85
N LEU A 103 -21.40 -1.36 0.25
CA LEU A 103 -21.34 -2.75 -0.18
C LEU A 103 -20.85 -3.70 0.91
N VAL A 104 -19.84 -3.31 1.68
CA VAL A 104 -19.11 -4.20 2.61
C VAL A 104 -19.44 -3.89 4.07
N GLY A 105 -19.88 -2.67 4.38
CA GLY A 105 -20.21 -2.22 5.74
C GLY A 105 -19.01 -1.86 6.59
N VAL A 106 -17.78 -1.96 6.06
CA VAL A 106 -16.53 -1.63 6.76
C VAL A 106 -15.49 -1.15 5.75
N ASN A 107 -14.65 -0.18 6.16
CA ASN A 107 -13.54 0.27 5.32
C ASN A 107 -12.29 -0.57 5.60
N THR A 108 -12.03 -1.55 4.72
CA THR A 108 -10.91 -2.50 4.85
C THR A 108 -9.58 -1.96 4.31
N HIS A 109 -9.59 -0.96 3.40
CA HIS A 109 -8.44 -0.59 2.57
C HIS A 109 -8.16 0.92 2.51
N LYS A 110 -8.44 1.65 3.59
CA LYS A 110 -8.35 3.13 3.58
C LYS A 110 -6.99 3.67 3.10
N GLY A 111 -5.91 3.15 3.66
CA GLY A 111 -4.57 3.57 3.28
C GLY A 111 -4.17 3.04 1.90
N THR A 112 -4.55 1.81 1.58
CA THR A 112 -4.33 1.20 0.25
C THR A 112 -5.00 2.01 -0.87
N ILE A 113 -6.24 2.48 -0.66
CA ILE A 113 -6.95 3.35 -1.62
C ILE A 113 -6.11 4.59 -1.90
N TYR A 114 -5.71 5.32 -0.85
CA TYR A 114 -4.93 6.54 -1.00
C TYR A 114 -3.61 6.30 -1.75
N LEU A 115 -2.87 5.27 -1.36
CA LEU A 115 -1.56 4.95 -1.91
C LEU A 115 -1.66 4.47 -3.37
N LEU A 116 -2.55 3.52 -3.66
CA LEU A 116 -2.65 2.93 -5.00
C LEU A 116 -3.33 3.85 -6.02
N LEU A 117 -4.26 4.72 -5.63
CA LEU A 117 -4.81 5.73 -6.55
C LEU A 117 -3.72 6.66 -7.07
N LEU A 118 -2.82 7.15 -6.20
CA LEU A 118 -1.67 7.97 -6.58
C LEU A 118 -0.73 7.23 -7.53
N LEU A 119 -0.36 5.99 -7.19
CA LEU A 119 0.54 5.19 -8.00
C LEU A 119 -0.07 4.80 -9.35
N CYS A 120 -1.36 4.42 -9.41
CA CYS A 120 -2.06 4.12 -10.65
C CYS A 120 -2.13 5.34 -11.57
N CYS A 121 -2.43 6.51 -11.02
CA CYS A 121 -2.48 7.76 -11.78
C CYS A 121 -1.09 8.11 -12.36
N ALA A 122 -0.05 8.04 -11.53
CA ALA A 122 1.32 8.31 -11.97
C ALA A 122 1.79 7.30 -13.03
N ALA A 123 1.48 6.01 -12.86
CA ALA A 123 1.80 4.98 -13.84
C ALA A 123 1.08 5.23 -15.18
N GLY A 124 -0.20 5.60 -15.13
CA GLY A 124 -0.96 5.98 -16.33
C GLY A 124 -0.38 7.20 -17.03
N PHE A 125 0.00 8.24 -16.28
CA PHE A 125 0.59 9.46 -16.83
C PHE A 125 1.93 9.20 -17.53
N LEU A 126 2.78 8.34 -16.96
CA LEU A 126 4.10 8.01 -17.50
C LEU A 126 4.07 6.95 -18.59
N PHE A 127 2.92 6.34 -18.86
CA PHE A 127 2.82 5.31 -19.88
C PHE A 127 3.07 5.84 -21.30
N GLU A 128 4.09 5.32 -21.99
CA GLU A 128 4.49 5.70 -23.34
C GLU A 128 4.36 4.57 -24.38
N GLY A 129 3.24 3.87 -24.35
CA GLY A 129 3.00 2.78 -25.30
C GLY A 129 3.87 1.55 -25.01
N ASN A 130 4.88 1.28 -25.84
CA ASN A 130 5.74 0.12 -25.68
C ASN A 130 7.00 0.35 -24.83
N LYS A 131 7.13 1.53 -24.19
CA LYS A 131 8.26 1.80 -23.30
C LYS A 131 7.98 1.32 -21.90
N THR A 132 9.00 0.82 -21.23
CA THR A 132 8.95 0.43 -19.82
C THR A 132 8.72 1.65 -18.93
N VAL A 133 7.82 1.52 -17.95
CA VAL A 133 7.57 2.57 -16.96
C VAL A 133 8.58 2.41 -15.81
N ASP A 134 9.40 3.43 -15.59
CA ASP A 134 10.35 3.44 -14.47
C ASP A 134 9.62 3.61 -13.13
N VAL A 135 9.78 2.63 -12.25
CA VAL A 135 9.16 2.61 -10.90
C VAL A 135 9.55 3.84 -10.08
N GLN A 136 10.81 4.29 -10.18
CA GLN A 136 11.24 5.49 -9.47
C GLN A 136 10.55 6.74 -9.99
N ALA A 137 10.38 6.87 -11.30
CA ALA A 137 9.64 7.97 -11.91
C ALA A 137 8.15 7.96 -11.50
N VAL A 138 7.52 6.77 -11.43
CA VAL A 138 6.14 6.63 -10.91
C VAL A 138 6.03 7.15 -9.48
N CYS A 139 6.90 6.71 -8.60
CA CYS A 139 6.88 7.12 -7.20
C CYS A 139 7.14 8.61 -7.02
N ARG A 140 8.10 9.18 -7.77
CA ARG A 140 8.37 10.61 -7.76
C ARG A 140 7.16 11.41 -8.22
N LEU A 141 6.58 11.07 -9.37
CA LEU A 141 5.40 11.77 -9.88
C LEU A 141 4.22 11.67 -8.93
N ALA A 142 3.96 10.50 -8.33
CA ALA A 142 2.90 10.32 -7.34
C ALA A 142 3.13 11.23 -6.10
N ALA A 143 4.38 11.35 -5.66
CA ALA A 143 4.75 12.27 -4.60
C ALA A 143 4.56 13.74 -5.03
N ASP A 144 5.02 14.14 -6.21
CA ASP A 144 4.88 15.51 -6.74
C ASP A 144 3.42 15.95 -6.85
N ILE A 145 2.52 15.03 -7.25
CA ILE A 145 1.07 15.28 -7.31
C ILE A 145 0.49 15.55 -5.91
N ALA A 146 0.95 14.82 -4.87
CA ALA A 146 0.33 14.84 -3.56
C ALA A 146 1.02 15.77 -2.55
N ALA A 147 2.32 16.02 -2.70
CA ALA A 147 3.14 16.71 -1.70
C ALA A 147 2.58 18.08 -1.27
N PRO A 148 2.15 18.99 -2.19
CA PRO A 148 1.66 20.30 -1.79
C PRO A 148 0.45 20.23 -0.84
N GLN A 149 -0.45 19.26 -1.07
CA GLN A 149 -1.65 19.09 -0.26
C GLN A 149 -1.34 18.39 1.07
N ILE A 150 -0.42 17.42 1.07
CA ILE A 150 0.03 16.77 2.32
C ILE A 150 0.72 17.79 3.23
N GLU A 151 1.63 18.59 2.71
CA GLU A 151 2.34 19.62 3.48
C GLU A 151 1.37 20.67 4.06
N ARG A 152 0.40 21.07 3.25
CA ARG A 152 -0.67 21.96 3.70
C ARG A 152 -1.50 21.32 4.81
N GLU A 153 -1.96 20.08 4.64
CA GLU A 153 -2.74 19.35 5.67
C GLU A 153 -1.96 19.22 6.99
N LEU A 154 -0.67 18.83 6.90
CA LEU A 154 0.21 18.73 8.07
C LEU A 154 0.42 20.08 8.76
N SER A 155 0.53 21.18 8.01
CA SER A 155 0.66 22.53 8.55
C SER A 155 -0.64 22.98 9.23
N GLU A 156 -1.77 22.86 8.55
CA GLU A 156 -3.08 23.26 9.04
C GLU A 156 -3.54 22.43 10.26
N SER A 157 -3.14 21.15 10.34
CA SER A 157 -3.49 20.28 11.47
C SER A 157 -3.05 20.81 12.83
N ARG A 158 -2.02 21.65 12.87
CA ARG A 158 -1.54 22.29 14.10
C ARG A 158 -2.48 23.35 14.64
N CYS A 159 -3.39 23.85 13.80
CA CYS A 159 -4.38 24.88 14.15
C CYS A 159 -5.76 24.30 14.47
N LEU A 160 -5.99 23.00 14.19
CA LEU A 160 -7.25 22.32 14.44
C LEU A 160 -7.38 21.84 15.89
N LYS A 161 -8.62 21.68 16.36
CA LYS A 161 -8.86 21.07 17.66
C LYS A 161 -8.48 19.58 17.63
N TYR A 162 -7.86 19.10 18.70
CA TYR A 162 -7.38 17.71 18.78
C TYR A 162 -8.46 16.67 18.49
N GLN A 163 -9.71 16.92 18.90
CA GLN A 163 -10.85 16.02 18.66
C GLN A 163 -11.27 15.93 17.18
N GLU A 164 -10.93 16.93 16.37
CA GLU A 164 -11.26 16.99 14.94
C GLU A 164 -10.21 16.25 14.08
N LEU A 165 -9.06 15.92 14.67
CA LEU A 165 -7.95 15.27 13.97
C LEU A 165 -8.18 13.76 13.83
N SER A 166 -7.84 13.21 12.66
CA SER A 166 -7.70 11.74 12.47
C SER A 166 -6.56 11.19 13.34
N THR A 167 -6.58 9.88 13.63
CA THR A 167 -5.50 9.23 14.40
C THR A 167 -4.12 9.51 13.81
N GLY A 168 -3.97 9.45 12.47
CA GLY A 168 -2.71 9.75 11.80
C GLY A 168 -2.22 11.19 12.00
N LEU A 169 -3.14 12.19 11.99
CA LEU A 169 -2.78 13.60 12.28
C LEU A 169 -2.47 13.82 13.76
N ARG A 170 -3.18 13.14 14.66
CA ARG A 170 -2.82 13.15 16.10
C ARG A 170 -1.43 12.58 16.33
N ALA A 171 -1.11 11.44 15.66
CA ALA A 171 0.22 10.83 15.73
C ALA A 171 1.31 11.79 15.23
N TYR A 172 1.03 12.54 14.18
CA TYR A 172 1.96 13.57 13.69
C TYR A 172 2.17 14.69 14.71
N ILE A 173 1.09 15.23 15.31
CA ILE A 173 1.19 16.33 16.28
C ILE A 173 1.92 15.89 17.55
N VAL A 174 1.64 14.67 18.06
CA VAL A 174 2.14 14.22 19.37
C VAL A 174 3.52 13.56 19.25
N PHE A 175 3.74 12.74 18.22
CA PHE A 175 4.94 11.92 18.09
C PHE A 175 5.81 12.29 16.88
N GLY A 176 5.33 13.14 15.97
CA GLY A 176 6.02 13.44 14.71
C GLY A 176 5.82 12.39 13.61
N PHE A 177 5.07 11.31 13.86
CA PHE A 177 4.85 10.21 12.93
C PHE A 177 3.95 10.64 11.78
N LYS A 178 4.46 10.61 10.55
CA LYS A 178 3.71 11.02 9.35
C LYS A 178 2.89 9.88 8.73
N GLY A 179 3.18 8.62 9.09
CA GLY A 179 2.52 7.44 8.53
C GLY A 179 2.54 7.43 6.99
N ILE A 180 1.42 7.09 6.36
CA ILE A 180 1.31 7.01 4.90
C ILE A 180 1.65 8.33 4.17
N ARG A 181 1.41 9.49 4.81
CA ARG A 181 1.80 10.79 4.26
C ARG A 181 3.32 10.92 4.14
N GLY A 182 4.04 10.44 5.16
CA GLY A 182 5.50 10.39 5.15
C GLY A 182 6.04 9.47 4.07
N GLU A 183 5.38 8.35 3.82
CA GLU A 183 5.76 7.43 2.76
C GLU A 183 5.62 8.09 1.37
N VAL A 184 4.50 8.79 1.12
CA VAL A 184 4.31 9.53 -0.13
C VAL A 184 5.35 10.65 -0.28
N LEU A 185 5.56 11.47 0.76
CA LEU A 185 6.54 12.56 0.75
C LEU A 185 7.99 12.07 0.55
N SER A 186 8.30 10.83 0.92
CA SER A 186 9.60 10.20 0.71
C SER A 186 9.71 9.47 -0.63
N GLU A 187 8.81 9.75 -1.58
CA GLU A 187 8.71 9.05 -2.86
C GLU A 187 8.56 7.54 -2.68
N PHE A 188 7.72 7.11 -1.74
CA PHE A 188 7.46 5.70 -1.43
C PHE A 188 8.74 4.92 -1.07
N ARG A 189 9.53 5.49 -0.14
CA ARG A 189 10.83 4.94 0.26
C ARG A 189 10.74 3.51 0.78
N LEU A 190 9.78 3.21 1.66
CA LEU A 190 9.63 1.87 2.21
C LEU A 190 9.21 0.88 1.14
N CYS A 191 8.26 1.23 0.28
CA CYS A 191 7.88 0.37 -0.84
C CYS A 191 9.09 0.08 -1.76
N ARG A 192 9.85 1.13 -2.17
CA ARG A 192 10.96 1.00 -3.13
C ARG A 192 12.22 0.36 -2.55
N LYS A 193 12.59 0.72 -1.31
CA LYS A 193 13.90 0.36 -0.72
C LYS A 193 13.83 -0.80 0.28
N VAL A 194 12.63 -1.16 0.70
CA VAL A 194 12.42 -2.27 1.65
C VAL A 194 11.51 -3.34 1.05
N GLY A 195 10.30 -2.97 0.61
CA GLY A 195 9.30 -3.94 0.14
C GLY A 195 9.69 -4.64 -1.16
N ILE A 196 10.00 -3.89 -2.24
CA ILE A 196 10.44 -4.48 -3.52
C ILE A 196 11.70 -5.35 -3.33
N PRO A 197 12.78 -4.89 -2.63
CA PRO A 197 13.92 -5.74 -2.35
C PRO A 197 13.59 -7.02 -1.59
N ALA A 198 12.69 -6.96 -0.61
CA ALA A 198 12.27 -8.14 0.16
C ALA A 198 11.54 -9.17 -0.72
N ILE A 199 10.65 -8.72 -1.63
CA ILE A 199 9.99 -9.60 -2.59
C ILE A 199 11.03 -10.26 -3.52
N ASN A 200 11.95 -9.47 -4.06
CA ASN A 200 13.02 -9.96 -4.93
C ASN A 200 13.94 -10.98 -4.22
N GLU A 201 14.34 -10.69 -2.98
CA GLU A 201 15.16 -11.57 -2.15
C GLU A 201 14.49 -12.94 -1.98
N SER A 202 13.22 -12.93 -1.56
CA SER A 202 12.51 -14.17 -1.29
C SER A 202 12.28 -15.00 -2.56
N LEU A 203 11.80 -14.38 -3.64
CA LEU A 203 11.60 -15.08 -4.92
C LEU A 203 12.92 -15.53 -5.54
N GLY A 204 13.99 -14.75 -5.41
CA GLY A 204 15.34 -15.09 -5.86
C GLY A 204 15.93 -16.29 -5.12
N ASN A 205 15.54 -16.50 -3.86
CA ASN A 205 15.90 -17.68 -3.06
C ASN A 205 14.98 -18.89 -3.33
N GLY A 206 14.07 -18.81 -4.30
CA GLY A 206 13.16 -19.90 -4.67
C GLY A 206 11.98 -20.10 -3.69
N SER A 207 11.66 -19.11 -2.85
CA SER A 207 10.50 -19.18 -1.98
C SER A 207 9.19 -19.09 -2.76
N ALA A 208 8.12 -19.68 -2.21
CA ALA A 208 6.78 -19.52 -2.75
C ALA A 208 6.33 -18.05 -2.71
N PHE A 209 5.45 -17.66 -3.62
CA PHE A 209 4.90 -16.30 -3.71
C PHE A 209 4.30 -15.80 -2.39
N ASN A 210 3.57 -16.68 -1.66
CA ASN A 210 3.07 -16.37 -0.33
C ASN A 210 4.18 -15.96 0.65
N ASP A 211 5.27 -16.71 0.68
CA ASP A 211 6.38 -16.45 1.60
C ASP A 211 7.10 -15.14 1.25
N ALA A 212 7.12 -14.78 -0.04
CA ALA A 212 7.66 -13.49 -0.46
C ALA A 212 6.85 -12.32 0.10
N LEU A 213 5.52 -12.42 0.14
CA LEU A 213 4.66 -11.38 0.72
C LEU A 213 4.77 -11.35 2.24
N VAL A 214 4.84 -12.51 2.90
CA VAL A 214 5.07 -12.59 4.37
C VAL A 214 6.42 -11.97 4.72
N HIS A 215 7.48 -12.30 3.98
CA HIS A 215 8.80 -11.70 4.21
C HIS A 215 8.79 -10.19 4.00
N CYS A 216 8.12 -9.72 2.93
CA CYS A 216 7.92 -8.30 2.66
C CYS A 216 7.22 -7.59 3.83
N LEU A 217 6.13 -8.16 4.35
CA LEU A 217 5.41 -7.63 5.50
C LEU A 217 6.33 -7.48 6.72
N ILE A 218 7.06 -8.54 7.09
CA ILE A 218 7.97 -8.51 8.26
C ILE A 218 9.09 -7.47 8.06
N ARG A 219 9.65 -7.36 6.86
CA ARG A 219 10.65 -6.33 6.52
C ARG A 219 10.08 -4.93 6.67
N LEU A 220 8.89 -4.68 6.16
CA LEU A 220 8.21 -3.38 6.29
C LEU A 220 7.88 -3.05 7.74
N MET A 221 7.31 -4.00 8.50
CA MET A 221 7.01 -3.82 9.93
C MET A 221 8.25 -3.51 10.77
N SER A 222 9.45 -3.94 10.35
CA SER A 222 10.69 -3.66 11.08
C SER A 222 11.17 -2.21 10.99
N GLU A 223 10.65 -1.43 10.00
CA GLU A 223 11.07 -0.05 9.74
C GLU A 223 9.92 0.97 9.75
N ASN A 224 8.67 0.52 9.51
CA ASN A 224 7.53 1.41 9.35
C ASN A 224 7.10 2.04 10.69
N GLU A 225 6.87 3.36 10.69
CA GLU A 225 6.15 4.09 11.76
C GLU A 225 4.64 3.94 11.55
N ASP A 226 4.14 2.72 11.77
CA ASP A 226 2.77 2.35 11.45
C ASP A 226 1.75 3.00 12.39
N THR A 227 1.20 4.13 11.95
CA THR A 227 0.22 4.89 12.75
C THR A 227 -1.13 4.18 12.93
N THR A 228 -1.40 3.09 12.19
CA THR A 228 -2.63 2.31 12.39
C THR A 228 -2.61 1.53 13.71
N LEU A 229 -1.42 1.19 14.22
CA LEU A 229 -1.24 0.59 15.55
C LEU A 229 -1.75 1.49 16.69
N LEU A 230 -1.90 2.79 16.43
CA LEU A 230 -2.40 3.77 17.41
C LEU A 230 -3.93 3.88 17.43
N ASN A 231 -4.65 3.19 16.56
CA ASN A 231 -6.10 3.32 16.44
C ASN A 231 -6.87 2.81 17.68
N ARG A 232 -6.34 1.82 18.39
CA ARG A 232 -7.01 1.19 19.54
C ARG A 232 -6.49 1.66 20.89
N SER A 233 -5.19 1.86 20.99
CA SER A 233 -4.55 2.51 22.12
C SER A 233 -3.54 3.50 21.56
N PHE A 234 -3.61 4.77 21.97
CA PHE A 234 -2.76 5.83 21.43
C PHE A 234 -1.37 5.80 22.11
N GLU A 235 -0.66 4.66 22.00
CA GLU A 235 0.61 4.37 22.65
C GLU A 235 1.71 4.13 21.61
N ALA A 236 2.72 5.01 21.56
CA ALA A 236 3.84 4.88 20.63
C ALA A 236 4.65 3.59 20.83
N ASP A 237 4.64 3.03 22.04
CA ASP A 237 5.33 1.78 22.37
C ASP A 237 4.85 0.58 21.55
N ASN A 238 3.62 0.60 21.05
CA ASN A 238 3.13 -0.43 20.14
C ASN A 238 3.92 -0.47 18.82
N ILE A 239 4.36 0.67 18.32
CA ILE A 239 5.20 0.73 17.11
C ILE A 239 6.57 0.13 17.41
N ASN A 240 7.19 0.51 18.53
CA ASN A 240 8.47 -0.03 18.97
C ASN A 240 8.41 -1.54 19.20
N LEU A 241 7.33 -2.04 19.79
CA LEU A 241 7.07 -3.46 19.99
C LEU A 241 7.07 -4.22 18.67
N VAL A 242 6.25 -3.77 17.72
CA VAL A 242 6.11 -4.39 16.39
C VAL A 242 7.43 -4.39 15.64
N GLN A 243 8.15 -3.28 15.64
CA GLN A 243 9.48 -3.19 15.02
C GLN A 243 10.49 -4.15 15.68
N THR A 244 10.49 -4.26 17.01
CA THR A 244 11.40 -5.13 17.75
C THR A 244 11.14 -6.60 17.46
N TRP A 245 9.88 -7.03 17.48
CA TRP A 245 9.48 -8.38 17.09
C TRP A 245 9.91 -8.70 15.65
N SER A 246 9.61 -7.80 14.73
CA SER A 246 9.95 -7.99 13.31
C SER A 246 11.45 -8.11 13.08
N ARG A 247 12.27 -7.29 13.75
CA ARG A 247 13.76 -7.43 13.71
C ARG A 247 14.22 -8.77 14.29
N GLY A 248 13.61 -9.23 15.37
CA GLY A 248 13.90 -10.53 15.96
C GLY A 248 13.56 -11.71 15.04
N ILE A 249 12.48 -11.60 14.26
CA ILE A 249 12.10 -12.58 13.24
C ILE A 249 13.12 -12.57 12.09
N LEU A 250 13.50 -11.39 11.61
CA LEU A 250 14.50 -11.25 10.55
C LEU A 250 15.85 -11.83 10.94
N SER A 251 16.29 -11.57 12.18
CA SER A 251 17.55 -12.12 12.74
C SER A 251 17.51 -13.64 12.88
N ALA A 252 16.32 -14.24 13.02
CA ALA A 252 16.13 -15.68 13.06
C ALA A 252 15.98 -16.33 11.66
N GLY A 253 16.10 -15.54 10.59
CA GLY A 253 16.04 -16.01 9.20
C GLY A 253 14.65 -15.92 8.55
N SER A 254 13.69 -15.21 9.16
CA SER A 254 12.37 -14.93 8.59
C SER A 254 11.65 -16.20 8.07
N VAL A 255 11.13 -16.18 6.85
CA VAL A 255 10.46 -17.31 6.18
C VAL A 255 11.45 -18.39 5.70
N PHE A 256 12.74 -18.14 5.73
CA PHE A 256 13.76 -19.02 5.17
C PHE A 256 14.23 -20.11 6.17
N THR A 257 13.85 -20.00 7.44
CA THR A 257 14.25 -20.97 8.49
C THR A 257 13.06 -21.40 9.34
N ASP A 258 13.14 -22.61 9.93
CA ASP A 258 12.09 -23.09 10.83
C ASP A 258 11.97 -22.20 12.08
N GLU A 259 13.08 -21.68 12.61
CA GLU A 259 13.07 -20.76 13.74
C GLU A 259 12.38 -19.44 13.40
N GLY A 260 12.67 -18.86 12.24
CA GLY A 260 12.00 -17.65 11.76
C GLY A 260 10.50 -17.86 11.58
N ARG A 261 10.09 -18.96 10.95
CA ARG A 261 8.66 -19.33 10.78
C ARG A 261 7.97 -19.52 12.14
N LYS A 262 8.63 -20.17 13.09
CA LYS A 262 8.08 -20.30 14.44
C LYS A 262 7.87 -18.93 15.09
N LYS A 263 8.85 -18.04 15.02
CA LYS A 263 8.73 -16.67 15.57
C LYS A 263 7.62 -15.86 14.87
N ILE A 264 7.39 -16.02 13.57
CA ILE A 264 6.26 -15.37 12.89
C ILE A 264 4.92 -15.84 13.46
N ASN A 265 4.76 -17.15 13.67
CA ASN A 265 3.55 -17.73 14.27
C ASN A 265 3.35 -17.29 15.74
N ASP A 266 4.42 -17.19 16.52
CA ASP A 266 4.36 -16.69 17.90
C ASP A 266 3.98 -15.20 17.90
N PHE A 267 4.52 -14.41 16.98
CA PHE A 267 4.18 -13.00 16.81
C PHE A 267 2.73 -12.80 16.37
N GLN A 268 2.17 -13.67 15.51
CA GLN A 268 0.75 -13.62 15.14
C GLN A 268 -0.16 -13.75 16.38
N LYS A 269 0.16 -14.64 17.31
CA LYS A 269 -0.56 -14.80 18.58
C LYS A 269 -0.45 -13.54 19.45
N GLU A 270 0.77 -13.04 19.64
CA GLU A 270 1.02 -11.82 20.43
C GLU A 270 0.23 -10.62 19.88
N MET A 271 0.20 -10.43 18.56
CA MET A 271 -0.57 -9.35 17.92
C MET A 271 -2.07 -9.50 18.15
N ALA A 272 -2.60 -10.72 18.04
CA ALA A 272 -4.01 -11.01 18.29
C ALA A 272 -4.38 -10.76 19.77
N ASP A 273 -3.57 -11.23 20.73
CA ASP A 273 -3.79 -11.06 22.17
C ASP A 273 -3.80 -9.58 22.57
N ARG A 274 -2.91 -8.79 21.97
CA ARG A 274 -2.85 -7.34 22.16
C ARG A 274 -3.84 -6.55 21.30
N ARG A 275 -4.54 -7.20 20.41
CA ARG A 275 -5.44 -6.58 19.42
C ARG A 275 -4.75 -5.51 18.57
N LEU A 276 -3.48 -5.72 18.24
CA LEU A 276 -2.72 -4.83 17.35
C LEU A 276 -2.89 -5.25 15.90
N SER A 277 -3.06 -4.27 15.01
CA SER A 277 -3.19 -4.50 13.57
C SER A 277 -2.29 -3.52 12.80
N PRO A 278 -1.24 -4.01 12.12
CA PRO A 278 -0.30 -3.17 11.38
C PRO A 278 -0.82 -2.86 9.97
N GLY A 279 -2.01 -2.25 9.87
CA GLY A 279 -2.69 -1.96 8.61
C GLY A 279 -1.88 -1.07 7.66
N GLY A 280 -1.11 -0.11 8.21
CA GLY A 280 -0.22 0.71 7.39
C GLY A 280 0.89 -0.10 6.73
N SER A 281 1.41 -1.13 7.39
CA SER A 281 2.40 -2.03 6.80
C SER A 281 1.77 -2.94 5.74
N ALA A 282 0.52 -3.37 5.91
CA ALA A 282 -0.28 -4.07 4.89
C ALA A 282 -0.48 -3.20 3.64
N ASP A 283 -0.84 -1.92 3.82
CA ASP A 283 -0.94 -0.95 2.72
C ASP A 283 0.37 -0.88 1.91
N LEU A 284 1.52 -0.88 2.62
CA LEU A 284 2.84 -0.85 1.98
C LEU A 284 3.19 -2.16 1.28
N VAL A 285 2.73 -3.33 1.73
CA VAL A 285 2.87 -4.60 0.99
C VAL A 285 2.13 -4.50 -0.34
N SER A 286 0.88 -4.03 -0.32
CA SER A 286 0.08 -3.82 -1.53
C SER A 286 0.78 -2.86 -2.52
N GLY A 287 1.30 -1.74 -2.02
CA GLY A 287 2.06 -0.77 -2.83
C GLY A 287 3.35 -1.36 -3.39
N SER A 288 4.11 -2.10 -2.57
CA SER A 288 5.37 -2.75 -2.98
C SER A 288 5.13 -3.80 -4.05
N LEU A 289 4.09 -4.63 -3.88
CA LEU A 289 3.72 -5.65 -4.84
C LEU A 289 3.25 -5.04 -6.16
N PHE A 290 2.42 -3.99 -6.10
CA PHE A 290 1.99 -3.26 -7.30
C PHE A 290 3.18 -2.74 -8.10
N LEU A 291 4.11 -2.05 -7.44
CA LEU A 291 5.32 -1.52 -8.08
C LEU A 291 6.24 -2.64 -8.60
N TYR A 292 6.40 -3.72 -7.84
CA TYR A 292 7.13 -4.90 -8.28
C TYR A 292 6.54 -5.50 -9.56
N LEU A 293 5.22 -5.66 -9.62
CA LEU A 293 4.54 -6.22 -10.78
C LEU A 293 4.61 -5.31 -12.00
N LEU A 294 4.54 -3.98 -11.82
CA LEU A 294 4.78 -3.04 -12.92
C LEU A 294 6.18 -3.24 -13.52
N ASP A 295 7.20 -3.33 -12.69
CA ASP A 295 8.58 -3.54 -13.14
C ASP A 295 8.77 -4.93 -13.78
N TYR A 296 8.21 -5.97 -13.17
CA TYR A 296 8.29 -7.35 -13.64
C TYR A 296 7.68 -7.53 -15.04
N ILE A 297 6.44 -7.03 -15.23
CA ILE A 297 5.75 -7.11 -16.52
C ILE A 297 6.50 -6.27 -17.58
N ASN A 298 6.95 -5.10 -17.23
CA ASN A 298 7.67 -4.20 -18.13
C ASN A 298 9.01 -4.76 -18.61
N LYS A 299 9.72 -5.52 -17.78
CA LYS A 299 11.01 -6.14 -18.11
C LYS A 299 10.88 -7.48 -18.85
N GLY A 300 9.65 -7.88 -19.19
CA GLY A 300 9.42 -9.18 -19.85
C GLY A 300 9.66 -10.35 -18.91
N GLY A 301 9.44 -10.17 -17.62
CA GLY A 301 9.61 -11.21 -16.59
C GLY A 301 8.62 -12.40 -16.71
N GLY A 302 7.77 -12.39 -17.73
CA GLY A 302 6.77 -13.42 -17.97
C GLY A 302 5.35 -13.01 -17.59
N THR A 303 4.44 -13.95 -17.57
CA THR A 303 3.05 -13.74 -17.19
C THR A 303 2.89 -13.77 -15.66
N LEU A 304 1.83 -13.16 -15.17
CA LEU A 304 1.46 -13.25 -13.74
C LEU A 304 1.28 -14.75 -13.33
N GLY A 305 0.72 -15.58 -14.22
CA GLY A 305 0.56 -17.02 -13.98
C GLY A 305 1.87 -17.74 -13.72
N GLU A 306 2.93 -17.42 -14.46
CA GLU A 306 4.27 -18.00 -14.26
C GLU A 306 4.89 -17.54 -12.93
N LEU A 307 4.65 -16.30 -12.52
CA LEU A 307 5.09 -15.81 -11.21
C LEU A 307 4.36 -16.52 -10.06
N LEU A 308 3.07 -16.75 -10.19
CA LEU A 308 2.23 -17.39 -9.15
C LEU A 308 2.43 -18.90 -9.06
N ALA A 309 2.96 -19.53 -10.10
CA ALA A 309 3.28 -20.97 -10.11
C ALA A 309 4.58 -21.30 -9.35
N ARG A 310 5.35 -20.31 -8.94
CA ARG A 310 6.52 -20.43 -8.06
C ARG A 310 6.08 -20.52 -6.61
#